data_33c5072f3f3507c735f37770ec3582f5
#
_entry.id   33c5072f3f3507c735f37770ec3582f5
#
_cell.length_a   1.000
_cell.length_b   1.000
_cell.length_c   1.000
_cell.angle_alpha   90.00
_cell.angle_beta   90.00
_cell.angle_gamma   90.00
#
_symmetry.space_group_name_H-M   'P 1'
#
loop_
_entity.id
_entity.type
_entity.pdbx_description
1 polymer ?
#
loop_
_entity_poly.entity_id
_entity_poly.type
_entity_poly.pdbx_seq_one_letter_code
_entity_poly.pdbx_strand_id
1 'polypeptide(L)'
;MLKLPFHRLTGGKAFLVLLVVCMATAMPFSAQAAGIFPQITAANLEQRNYRLPEEFEGRLNIVVIAYKREQQELVNSWLPALRRIERSDMSVRFYELPVISRLTGFFMGWMIDRGMRRGIPSKDTRARVITLYVDKDAFKTALNLPRSEDTIYVLLVDRRGRVLWRGEGTYSNITAASLRAAIAQNR
;
A
#
# COMPACT_ATOMS: atom_id res chain seq x y z
N MET A 1 71.17 46.05 -45.17
CA MET A 1 71.37 44.68 -45.72
C MET A 1 70.85 43.63 -44.73
N LEU A 2 70.02 42.86 -45.14
CA LEU A 2 69.53 41.51 -44.81
C LEU A 2 68.20 41.42 -44.05
N LYS A 3 67.18 41.22 -44.82
CA LYS A 3 66.23 40.10 -44.96
C LYS A 3 65.59 39.54 -43.69
N LEU A 4 64.25 39.74 -43.68
CA LEU A 4 63.26 38.94 -43.01
C LEU A 4 63.37 37.45 -43.37
N PRO A 5 62.82 36.53 -42.53
CA PRO A 5 61.58 35.98 -43.03
C PRO A 5 60.44 35.80 -41.96
N PHE A 6 59.26 35.89 -42.49
CA PHE A 6 57.97 35.44 -42.02
C PHE A 6 58.00 34.01 -41.45
N HIS A 7 57.37 33.85 -40.30
CA HIS A 7 56.75 32.53 -39.99
C HIS A 7 55.34 32.70 -39.54
N ARG A 8 54.47 32.22 -40.40
CA ARG A 8 53.07 31.91 -40.07
C ARG A 8 53.06 30.77 -39.05
N LEU A 9 52.21 30.88 -38.06
CA LEU A 9 51.69 29.74 -37.31
C LEU A 9 50.19 29.90 -37.12
N THR A 10 49.53 29.21 -38.02
CA THR A 10 48.15 28.75 -37.91
C THR A 10 48.03 27.73 -36.80
N GLY A 11 46.99 27.78 -36.01
CA GLY A 11 46.72 26.74 -35.04
C GLY A 11 45.61 27.12 -34.08
N GLY A 12 44.46 27.46 -34.62
CA GLY A 12 43.24 27.52 -33.81
C GLY A 12 42.80 26.11 -33.39
N LYS A 13 43.06 25.76 -32.16
CA LYS A 13 42.41 24.59 -31.53
C LYS A 13 41.05 25.02 -31.03
N ALA A 14 40.03 24.79 -31.82
CA ALA A 14 38.65 24.85 -31.41
C ALA A 14 38.44 23.76 -30.33
N PHE A 15 38.29 24.16 -29.10
CA PHE A 15 37.86 23.31 -28.00
C PHE A 15 36.37 23.09 -28.16
N LEU A 16 35.97 21.97 -28.77
CA LEU A 16 34.60 21.52 -28.86
C LEU A 16 34.19 21.03 -27.45
N VAL A 17 33.55 21.90 -26.66
CA VAL A 17 32.92 21.51 -25.38
C VAL A 17 31.68 20.73 -25.73
N LEU A 18 31.77 19.41 -25.66
CA LEU A 18 30.64 18.51 -25.81
C LEU A 18 29.81 18.60 -24.52
N LEU A 19 28.74 19.40 -24.56
CA LEU A 19 27.77 19.51 -23.47
C LEU A 19 26.90 18.24 -23.51
N VAL A 20 27.29 17.21 -22.74
CA VAL A 20 26.46 16.02 -22.52
C VAL A 20 25.31 16.43 -21.61
N VAL A 21 24.19 16.80 -22.22
CA VAL A 21 22.92 16.98 -21.51
C VAL A 21 22.43 15.60 -21.11
N CYS A 22 22.70 15.23 -19.86
CA CYS A 22 22.14 14.02 -19.24
C CYS A 22 20.64 14.25 -19.06
N MET A 23 19.83 13.97 -20.09
CA MET A 23 18.40 13.85 -19.94
C MET A 23 18.12 12.66 -19.02
N ALA A 24 17.95 12.95 -17.72
CA ALA A 24 17.34 12.01 -16.82
C ALA A 24 15.91 11.76 -17.30
N THR A 25 15.73 10.75 -18.14
CA THR A 25 14.41 10.23 -18.47
C THR A 25 13.81 9.71 -17.17
N ALA A 26 12.99 10.54 -16.53
CA ALA A 26 12.08 10.08 -15.50
C ALA A 26 11.20 9.01 -16.17
N MET A 27 11.57 7.73 -16.00
CA MET A 27 10.69 6.65 -16.41
C MET A 27 9.36 6.85 -15.68
N PRO A 28 8.23 6.97 -16.41
CA PRO A 28 6.95 6.98 -15.75
C PRO A 28 6.86 5.68 -14.97
N PHE A 29 6.75 5.79 -13.65
CA PHE A 29 6.41 4.66 -12.80
C PHE A 29 5.08 4.15 -13.36
N SER A 30 5.12 3.06 -14.13
CA SER A 30 3.91 2.44 -14.66
C SER A 30 3.02 2.16 -13.48
N ALA A 31 1.97 2.95 -13.34
CA ALA A 31 0.88 2.66 -12.45
C ALA A 31 0.28 1.34 -12.94
N GLN A 32 0.85 0.24 -12.45
CA GLN A 32 0.31 -1.09 -12.67
C GLN A 32 -1.14 -1.01 -12.24
N ALA A 33 -2.07 -1.34 -13.15
CA ALA A 33 -3.50 -1.18 -12.92
C ALA A 33 -3.84 -1.67 -11.51
N ALA A 34 -3.98 -0.72 -10.61
CA ALA A 34 -4.25 -1.00 -9.23
C ALA A 34 -5.63 -1.64 -9.19
N GLY A 35 -5.76 -2.82 -8.58
CA GLY A 35 -7.02 -3.54 -8.50
C GLY A 35 -8.13 -2.66 -7.90
N ILE A 36 -9.35 -3.14 -8.02
CA ILE A 36 -10.50 -2.51 -7.37
C ILE A 36 -10.89 -3.35 -6.16
N PHE A 37 -10.98 -2.71 -5.00
CA PHE A 37 -11.48 -3.38 -3.79
C PHE A 37 -12.94 -3.79 -4.03
N PRO A 38 -13.27 -5.09 -3.95
CA PRO A 38 -14.61 -5.56 -4.28
C PRO A 38 -15.64 -5.11 -3.23
N GLN A 39 -16.90 -5.05 -3.64
CA GLN A 39 -18.00 -4.77 -2.72
C GLN A 39 -18.23 -5.98 -1.80
N ILE A 40 -18.10 -5.77 -0.49
CA ILE A 40 -18.20 -6.81 0.53
C ILE A 40 -18.97 -6.26 1.71
N THR A 41 -19.97 -6.99 2.18
CA THR A 41 -20.60 -6.73 3.47
C THR A 41 -19.88 -7.56 4.54
N ALA A 42 -19.37 -6.92 5.56
CA ALA A 42 -18.64 -7.59 6.63
C ALA A 42 -18.82 -6.83 7.96
N ALA A 43 -18.65 -7.53 9.07
CA ALA A 43 -18.71 -6.92 10.40
C ALA A 43 -17.31 -6.77 11.01
N ASN A 44 -17.12 -5.71 11.80
CA ASN A 44 -15.95 -5.62 12.66
C ASN A 44 -16.15 -6.47 13.93
N LEU A 45 -15.10 -6.60 14.75
CA LEU A 45 -15.18 -7.37 15.98
C LEU A 45 -16.08 -6.72 17.07
N GLU A 46 -16.57 -5.49 16.89
CA GLU A 46 -17.59 -4.84 17.69
C GLU A 46 -19.01 -5.04 17.11
N GLN A 47 -19.16 -5.94 16.11
CA GLN A 47 -20.43 -6.30 15.45
C GLN A 47 -21.08 -5.15 14.65
N ARG A 48 -20.32 -4.11 14.30
CA ARG A 48 -20.77 -3.10 13.36
C ARG A 48 -20.59 -3.62 11.94
N ASN A 49 -21.67 -3.61 11.15
CA ASN A 49 -21.63 -3.96 9.73
C ASN A 49 -21.09 -2.80 8.89
N TYR A 50 -20.37 -3.16 7.83
CA TYR A 50 -19.83 -2.27 6.82
C TYR A 50 -20.16 -2.79 5.42
N ARG A 51 -20.53 -1.92 4.52
CA ARG A 51 -20.53 -2.14 3.08
C ARG A 51 -19.24 -1.55 2.53
N LEU A 52 -18.24 -2.40 2.37
CA LEU A 52 -16.94 -2.00 1.89
C LEU A 52 -16.92 -1.93 0.37
N PRO A 53 -16.18 -1.01 -0.24
CA PRO A 53 -15.31 0.02 0.38
C PRO A 53 -16.03 1.32 0.78
N GLU A 54 -17.29 1.49 0.42
CA GLU A 54 -18.05 2.76 0.53
C GLU A 54 -18.14 3.29 1.97
N GLU A 55 -18.27 2.39 2.95
CA GLU A 55 -18.42 2.73 4.37
C GLU A 55 -17.10 2.75 5.15
N PHE A 56 -15.96 2.65 4.47
CA PHE A 56 -14.70 3.03 5.11
C PHE A 56 -14.78 4.49 5.60
N GLU A 57 -14.35 4.74 6.83
CA GLU A 57 -14.56 6.03 7.49
C GLU A 57 -13.60 7.12 7.01
N GLY A 58 -12.40 6.75 6.54
CA GLY A 58 -11.45 7.69 5.97
C GLY A 58 -11.78 8.06 4.52
N ARG A 59 -11.36 9.22 4.08
CA ARG A 59 -11.29 9.54 2.66
C ARG A 59 -10.29 8.62 1.97
N LEU A 60 -9.18 8.33 2.64
CA LEU A 60 -8.17 7.35 2.31
C LEU A 60 -8.10 6.30 3.41
N ASN A 61 -8.04 5.03 3.05
CA ASN A 61 -8.08 3.94 4.00
C ASN A 61 -6.91 2.99 3.76
N ILE A 62 -6.11 2.76 4.79
CA ILE A 62 -5.03 1.80 4.74
C ILE A 62 -5.60 0.48 5.23
N VAL A 63 -5.59 -0.55 4.39
CA VAL A 63 -6.08 -1.87 4.75
C VAL A 63 -4.93 -2.86 4.80
N VAL A 64 -4.80 -3.56 5.92
CA VAL A 64 -3.79 -4.60 6.13
C VAL A 64 -4.49 -5.95 5.97
N ILE A 65 -4.17 -6.67 4.91
CA ILE A 65 -4.79 -7.93 4.53
C ILE A 65 -3.89 -9.08 5.01
N ALA A 66 -4.44 -9.97 5.85
CA ALA A 66 -3.77 -11.18 6.31
C ALA A 66 -4.65 -12.40 6.05
N TYR A 67 -4.04 -13.53 5.70
CA TYR A 67 -4.72 -14.77 5.33
C TYR A 67 -4.54 -15.89 6.36
N LYS A 68 -3.54 -15.76 7.23
CA LYS A 68 -3.14 -16.78 8.20
C LYS A 68 -2.86 -16.12 9.55
N ARG A 69 -3.14 -16.85 10.63
CA ARG A 69 -2.88 -16.38 12.00
C ARG A 69 -1.40 -16.11 12.26
N GLU A 70 -0.53 -16.90 11.65
CA GLU A 70 0.93 -16.81 11.79
C GLU A 70 1.49 -15.51 11.23
N GLN A 71 0.69 -14.78 10.42
CA GLN A 71 1.06 -13.49 9.86
C GLN A 71 0.84 -12.31 10.83
N GLN A 72 0.37 -12.58 12.05
CA GLN A 72 0.08 -11.52 13.02
C GLN A 72 1.31 -10.66 13.34
N GLU A 73 2.50 -11.24 13.40
CA GLU A 73 3.73 -10.48 13.63
C GLU A 73 4.04 -9.51 12.49
N LEU A 74 3.75 -9.91 11.24
CA LEU A 74 3.87 -9.00 10.08
C LEU A 74 2.89 -7.83 10.21
N VAL A 75 1.63 -8.11 10.60
CA VAL A 75 0.62 -7.06 10.85
C VAL A 75 1.09 -6.13 11.98
N ASN A 76 1.51 -6.69 13.11
CA ASN A 76 1.97 -5.94 14.28
C ASN A 76 3.12 -4.98 13.95
N SER A 77 4.00 -5.36 13.02
CA SER A 77 5.11 -4.50 12.60
C SER A 77 4.65 -3.15 12.01
N TRP A 78 3.48 -3.12 11.38
CA TRP A 78 2.90 -1.92 10.77
C TRP A 78 2.15 -1.02 11.74
N LEU A 79 1.53 -1.57 12.79
CA LEU A 79 0.58 -0.86 13.65
C LEU A 79 1.12 0.44 14.25
N PRO A 80 2.38 0.53 14.74
CA PRO A 80 2.91 1.78 15.28
C PRO A 80 2.98 2.90 14.25
N ALA A 81 3.32 2.57 13.01
CA ALA A 81 3.40 3.54 11.91
C ALA A 81 2.00 3.97 11.46
N LEU A 82 1.06 3.02 11.31
CA LEU A 82 -0.32 3.29 10.90
C LEU A 82 -1.04 4.19 11.90
N ARG A 83 -0.87 3.93 13.20
CA ARG A 83 -1.41 4.80 14.26
C ARG A 83 -0.83 6.21 14.23
N ARG A 84 0.44 6.37 13.87
CA ARG A 84 1.04 7.71 13.69
C ARG A 84 0.46 8.43 12.49
N ILE A 85 0.33 7.75 11.34
CA ILE A 85 -0.26 8.32 10.13
C ILE A 85 -1.70 8.80 10.43
N GLU A 86 -2.53 7.96 11.00
CA GLU A 86 -3.93 8.29 11.31
C GLU A 86 -4.06 9.46 12.31
N ARG A 87 -3.16 9.56 13.31
CA ARG A 87 -3.15 10.69 14.24
C ARG A 87 -2.70 11.99 13.59
N SER A 88 -1.83 11.91 12.58
CA SER A 88 -1.34 13.09 11.86
C SER A 88 -2.26 13.56 10.74
N ASP A 89 -3.20 12.71 10.30
CA ASP A 89 -4.12 13.02 9.21
C ASP A 89 -5.51 12.42 9.46
N MET A 90 -6.43 13.27 9.88
CA MET A 90 -7.81 12.89 10.21
C MET A 90 -8.60 12.34 9.02
N SER A 91 -8.14 12.55 7.78
CA SER A 91 -8.76 12.01 6.58
C SER A 91 -8.34 10.57 6.28
N VAL A 92 -7.32 10.05 6.97
CA VAL A 92 -6.82 8.69 6.82
C VAL A 92 -7.33 7.81 7.96
N ARG A 93 -7.77 6.59 7.63
CA ARG A 93 -8.07 5.53 8.60
C ARG A 93 -7.29 4.28 8.24
N PHE A 94 -7.09 3.39 9.22
CA PHE A 94 -6.56 2.07 8.91
C PHE A 94 -7.44 0.96 9.48
N TYR A 95 -7.42 -0.19 8.82
CA TYR A 95 -8.16 -1.40 9.17
C TYR A 95 -7.29 -2.63 9.00
N GLU A 96 -7.50 -3.60 9.85
CA GLU A 96 -6.97 -4.95 9.71
C GLU A 96 -8.06 -5.83 9.11
N LEU A 97 -7.75 -6.50 8.01
CA LEU A 97 -8.69 -7.33 7.26
C LEU A 97 -8.21 -8.79 7.25
N PRO A 98 -8.52 -9.58 8.29
CA PRO A 98 -8.36 -11.03 8.22
C PRO A 98 -9.26 -11.60 7.12
N VAL A 99 -8.68 -12.29 6.13
CA VAL A 99 -9.39 -12.87 5.00
C VAL A 99 -9.50 -14.38 5.16
N ILE A 100 -10.71 -14.86 5.35
CA ILE A 100 -11.05 -16.25 5.64
C ILE A 100 -11.94 -16.80 4.52
N SER A 101 -11.80 -18.07 4.16
CA SER A 101 -12.64 -18.64 3.14
C SER A 101 -14.12 -18.59 3.55
N ARG A 102 -15.00 -18.35 2.59
CA ARG A 102 -16.47 -18.33 2.81
C ARG A 102 -16.97 -19.61 3.45
N LEU A 103 -16.46 -20.76 3.03
CA LEU A 103 -16.84 -22.05 3.61
C LEU A 103 -16.50 -22.15 5.09
N THR A 104 -15.28 -21.76 5.46
CA THR A 104 -14.87 -21.72 6.87
C THR A 104 -15.74 -20.75 7.67
N GLY A 105 -16.04 -19.57 7.11
CA GLY A 105 -16.92 -18.59 7.73
C GLY A 105 -18.33 -19.12 7.98
N PHE A 106 -18.89 -19.87 7.05
CA PHE A 106 -20.23 -20.44 7.18
C PHE A 106 -20.31 -21.42 8.37
N PHE A 107 -19.30 -22.28 8.55
CA PHE A 107 -19.32 -23.29 9.62
C PHE A 107 -18.77 -22.80 10.96
N MET A 108 -17.81 -21.89 10.97
CA MET A 108 -17.03 -21.54 12.16
C MET A 108 -16.89 -20.03 12.41
N GLY A 109 -17.50 -19.18 11.59
CA GLY A 109 -17.26 -17.73 11.62
C GLY A 109 -17.47 -17.13 13.01
N TRP A 110 -18.58 -17.48 13.69
CA TRP A 110 -18.88 -16.99 15.04
C TRP A 110 -17.82 -17.38 16.08
N MET A 111 -17.24 -18.59 15.95
CA MET A 111 -16.20 -19.07 16.85
C MET A 111 -14.88 -18.34 16.61
N ILE A 112 -14.54 -18.08 15.34
CA ILE A 112 -13.34 -17.34 14.93
C ILE A 112 -13.43 -15.89 15.43
N ASP A 113 -14.53 -15.21 15.18
CA ASP A 113 -14.73 -13.82 15.64
C ASP A 113 -14.74 -13.71 17.17
N ARG A 114 -15.35 -14.68 17.86
CA ARG A 114 -15.32 -14.74 19.33
C ARG A 114 -13.90 -14.98 19.86
N GLY A 115 -13.13 -15.84 19.19
CA GLY A 115 -11.72 -16.08 19.53
C GLY A 115 -10.87 -14.83 19.35
N MET A 116 -10.99 -14.17 18.21
CA MET A 116 -10.28 -12.90 17.94
C MET A 116 -10.69 -11.81 18.93
N ARG A 117 -11.98 -11.67 19.24
CA ARG A 117 -12.47 -10.69 20.23
C ARG A 117 -11.87 -10.91 21.61
N ARG A 118 -11.73 -12.17 22.05
CA ARG A 118 -11.11 -12.48 23.35
C ARG A 118 -9.62 -12.17 23.36
N GLY A 119 -8.93 -12.36 22.22
CA GLY A 119 -7.50 -12.09 22.07
C GLY A 119 -7.15 -10.61 21.93
N ILE A 120 -8.14 -9.73 21.67
CA ILE A 120 -7.94 -8.29 21.48
C ILE A 120 -8.70 -7.51 22.56
N PRO A 121 -8.06 -7.13 23.70
CA PRO A 121 -8.73 -6.48 24.81
C PRO A 121 -9.27 -5.08 24.48
N SER A 122 -8.54 -4.31 23.64
CA SER A 122 -8.90 -2.93 23.30
C SER A 122 -10.12 -2.86 22.38
N LYS A 123 -11.16 -2.14 22.78
CA LYS A 123 -12.36 -1.87 21.97
C LYS A 123 -12.00 -1.12 20.68
N ASP A 124 -11.11 -0.13 20.76
CA ASP A 124 -10.69 0.65 19.60
C ASP A 124 -9.95 -0.22 18.59
N THR A 125 -9.13 -1.17 19.05
CA THR A 125 -8.47 -2.13 18.15
C THR A 125 -9.50 -3.07 17.52
N ARG A 126 -10.45 -3.61 18.29
CA ARG A 126 -11.52 -4.47 17.74
C ARG A 126 -12.40 -3.77 16.73
N ALA A 127 -12.66 -2.47 16.91
CA ALA A 127 -13.42 -1.66 15.96
C ALA A 127 -12.74 -1.54 14.59
N ARG A 128 -11.41 -1.72 14.52
CA ARG A 128 -10.60 -1.64 13.28
C ARG A 128 -10.39 -2.98 12.61
N VAL A 129 -10.72 -4.09 13.26
CA VAL A 129 -10.60 -5.43 12.70
C VAL A 129 -11.92 -5.82 12.06
N ILE A 130 -11.93 -5.98 10.73
CA ILE A 130 -13.10 -6.38 9.94
C ILE A 130 -12.78 -7.73 9.28
N THR A 131 -13.43 -8.79 9.75
CA THR A 131 -13.20 -10.14 9.21
C THR A 131 -13.93 -10.32 7.89
N LEU A 132 -13.20 -10.68 6.84
CA LEU A 132 -13.77 -10.92 5.51
C LEU A 132 -13.94 -12.41 5.25
N TYR A 133 -15.19 -12.87 5.17
CA TYR A 133 -15.56 -14.24 4.79
C TYR A 133 -15.91 -14.27 3.29
N VAL A 134 -14.93 -14.56 2.45
CA VAL A 134 -15.03 -14.39 0.99
C VAL A 134 -14.46 -15.58 0.21
N ASP A 135 -14.74 -15.62 -1.09
CA ASP A 135 -13.93 -16.40 -2.02
C ASP A 135 -12.57 -15.71 -2.15
N LYS A 136 -11.53 -16.36 -1.59
CA LYS A 136 -10.18 -15.77 -1.52
C LYS A 136 -9.56 -15.56 -2.89
N ASP A 137 -9.82 -16.44 -3.86
CA ASP A 137 -9.24 -16.33 -5.19
C ASP A 137 -9.89 -15.21 -5.98
N ALA A 138 -11.22 -15.08 -5.90
CA ALA A 138 -11.95 -13.95 -6.47
C ALA A 138 -11.51 -12.63 -5.83
N PHE A 139 -11.33 -12.59 -4.51
CA PHE A 139 -10.86 -11.41 -3.78
C PHE A 139 -9.44 -11.00 -4.20
N LYS A 140 -8.51 -11.96 -4.26
CA LYS A 140 -7.14 -11.71 -4.72
C LYS A 140 -7.10 -11.22 -6.17
N THR A 141 -7.90 -11.84 -7.04
CA THR A 141 -8.01 -11.45 -8.45
C THR A 141 -8.51 -10.01 -8.61
N ALA A 142 -9.57 -9.62 -7.90
CA ALA A 142 -10.12 -8.26 -7.94
C ALA A 142 -9.09 -7.21 -7.52
N LEU A 143 -8.25 -7.53 -6.54
CA LEU A 143 -7.16 -6.68 -6.05
C LEU A 143 -5.86 -6.82 -6.84
N ASN A 144 -5.84 -7.68 -7.86
CA ASN A 144 -4.64 -8.00 -8.62
C ASN A 144 -3.46 -8.47 -7.71
N LEU A 145 -3.80 -9.25 -6.67
CA LEU A 145 -2.83 -9.83 -5.72
C LEU A 145 -2.36 -11.20 -6.19
N PRO A 146 -1.12 -11.61 -5.83
CA PRO A 146 -0.66 -12.97 -6.05
C PRO A 146 -1.58 -14.00 -5.40
N ARG A 147 -1.62 -15.22 -5.96
CA ARG A 147 -2.39 -16.33 -5.37
C ARG A 147 -1.82 -16.84 -4.05
N SER A 148 -0.50 -16.68 -3.87
CA SER A 148 0.18 -17.06 -2.63
C SER A 148 -0.37 -16.31 -1.42
N GLU A 149 -0.42 -17.00 -0.27
CA GLU A 149 -0.81 -16.46 1.03
C GLU A 149 0.38 -16.46 1.99
N ASP A 150 1.59 -16.29 1.48
CA ASP A 150 2.81 -16.41 2.30
C ASP A 150 3.19 -15.10 2.99
N THR A 151 2.56 -14.00 2.61
CA THR A 151 2.79 -12.69 3.21
C THR A 151 1.48 -11.92 3.39
N ILE A 152 1.57 -10.77 4.05
CA ILE A 152 0.48 -9.80 4.15
C ILE A 152 0.58 -8.76 3.02
N TYR A 153 -0.55 -8.13 2.71
CA TYR A 153 -0.59 -6.98 1.80
C TYR A 153 -1.13 -5.75 2.53
N VAL A 154 -0.51 -4.61 2.27
CA VAL A 154 -0.96 -3.32 2.78
C VAL A 154 -1.37 -2.47 1.59
N LEU A 155 -2.62 -2.04 1.55
CA LEU A 155 -3.15 -1.26 0.44
C LEU A 155 -3.61 0.11 0.94
N LEU A 156 -3.45 1.14 0.11
CA LEU A 156 -4.14 2.41 0.26
C LEU A 156 -5.35 2.39 -0.67
N VAL A 157 -6.55 2.53 -0.12
CA VAL A 157 -7.82 2.42 -0.84
C VAL A 157 -8.67 3.66 -0.61
N ASP A 158 -9.28 4.19 -1.66
CA ASP A 158 -10.30 5.24 -1.51
C ASP A 158 -11.70 4.63 -1.30
N ARG A 159 -12.69 5.47 -1.01
CA ARG A 159 -14.08 5.02 -0.78
C ARG A 159 -14.77 4.47 -2.03
N ARG A 160 -14.17 4.66 -3.22
CA ARG A 160 -14.63 4.07 -4.49
C ARG A 160 -14.01 2.71 -4.76
N GLY A 161 -13.16 2.24 -3.85
CA GLY A 161 -12.47 0.96 -3.97
C GLY A 161 -11.18 1.01 -4.81
N ARG A 162 -10.76 2.17 -5.34
CA ARG A 162 -9.53 2.24 -6.11
C ARG A 162 -8.33 2.00 -5.20
N VAL A 163 -7.49 1.05 -5.56
CA VAL A 163 -6.22 0.81 -4.89
C VAL A 163 -5.21 1.83 -5.40
N LEU A 164 -4.79 2.75 -4.56
CA LEU A 164 -3.90 3.86 -4.89
C LEU A 164 -2.43 3.56 -4.62
N TRP A 165 -2.17 2.58 -3.76
CA TRP A 165 -0.83 2.12 -3.41
C TRP A 165 -0.88 0.70 -2.85
N ARG A 166 0.22 -0.04 -3.01
CA ARG A 166 0.41 -1.39 -2.47
C ARG A 166 1.79 -1.53 -1.85
N GLY A 167 1.85 -2.19 -0.69
CA GLY A 167 3.04 -2.75 -0.08
C GLY A 167 2.76 -4.17 0.36
N GLU A 168 3.82 -4.92 0.69
CA GLU A 168 3.72 -6.30 1.17
C GLU A 168 4.75 -6.59 2.26
N GLY A 169 4.49 -7.62 3.04
CA GLY A 169 5.40 -8.12 4.05
C GLY A 169 5.56 -7.20 5.25
N THR A 170 6.71 -7.35 5.92
CA THR A 170 7.02 -6.62 7.14
C THR A 170 7.21 -5.12 6.89
N TYR A 171 6.93 -4.32 7.91
CA TYR A 171 7.19 -2.88 7.86
C TYR A 171 8.64 -2.58 7.54
N SER A 172 8.86 -1.60 6.67
CA SER A 172 10.15 -0.95 6.47
C SER A 172 9.99 0.56 6.35
N ASN A 173 11.04 1.32 6.66
CA ASN A 173 11.03 2.78 6.50
C ASN A 173 10.85 3.19 5.03
N ILE A 174 11.39 2.41 4.09
CA ILE A 174 11.25 2.65 2.65
C ILE A 174 9.79 2.49 2.22
N THR A 175 9.18 1.37 2.57
CA THR A 175 7.78 1.09 2.25
C THR A 175 6.84 2.11 2.89
N ALA A 176 7.11 2.49 4.14
CA ALA A 176 6.33 3.51 4.82
C ALA A 176 6.51 4.92 4.23
N ALA A 177 7.70 5.25 3.71
CA ALA A 177 7.92 6.52 3.01
C ALA A 177 7.12 6.57 1.71
N SER A 178 7.10 5.48 0.94
CA SER A 178 6.31 5.42 -0.30
C SER A 178 4.79 5.46 -0.02
N LEU A 179 4.30 4.83 1.05
CA LEU A 179 2.91 4.95 1.49
C LEU A 179 2.57 6.42 1.83
N ARG A 180 3.41 7.12 2.60
CA ARG A 180 3.19 8.54 2.91
C ARG A 180 3.17 9.41 1.68
N ALA A 181 4.05 9.16 0.71
CA ALA A 181 4.04 9.87 -0.58
C ALA A 181 2.72 9.63 -1.34
N ALA A 182 2.24 8.38 -1.40
CA ALA A 182 0.96 8.06 -2.03
C ALA A 182 -0.22 8.75 -1.32
N ILE A 183 -0.23 8.83 0.01
CA ILE A 183 -1.23 9.57 0.77
C ILE A 183 -1.20 11.05 0.38
N ALA A 184 0.00 11.67 0.33
CA ALA A 184 0.14 13.08 -0.02
C ALA A 184 -0.34 13.41 -1.44
N GLN A 185 -0.12 12.50 -2.40
CA GLN A 185 -0.55 12.66 -3.79
C GLN A 185 -2.07 12.51 -3.99
N ASN A 186 -2.78 11.89 -3.04
CA ASN A 186 -4.22 11.59 -3.15
C ASN A 186 -5.08 12.35 -2.12
N ARG A 187 -4.53 13.37 -1.51
CA ARG A 187 -5.25 14.29 -0.60
C ARG A 187 -6.26 15.18 -1.27
#